data_838ac416974ac908536b8cfbffe43052
#
_entry.id   838ac416974ac908536b8cfbffe43052
#
_cell.length_a   1.000
_cell.length_b   1.000
_cell.length_c   1.000
_cell.angle_alpha   90.00
_cell.angle_beta   90.00
_cell.angle_gamma   90.00
#
_symmetry.space_group_name_H-M   'P 1'
#
loop_
_entity.id
_entity.type
_entity.pdbx_description
1 polymer ?
#
loop_
_entity_poly.entity_id
_entity_poly.type
_entity_poly.pdbx_seq_one_letter_code
_entity_poly.pdbx_strand_id
1 'polypeptide(L)'
;MRVNKIRRRQVVIALVILIVGVAIWASQISQPEPQTIQTSTQRELFGASNAKSELEKIEVKGRAPKTGYSRKQFGNGWGKINGCSVREVILARDLTDEKIDEKCRVLSGVLNDPYTGQTIQFQRGEKNSSKVQIDHVVALSDAWQKGAQQISPEEREKLANDPLNLLAVDGPANQAKGDGDAATWLPSNKPFRCQYVARQIAIKRRYRLWVTEAEKSAMSGILEKCVEV
;
A
#
# COMPACT_ATOMS: atom_id res chain seq x y z
N MET A 1 32.54 -9.40 61.12
CA MET A 1 31.30 -9.74 60.43
C MET A 1 30.67 -8.59 59.59
N ARG A 2 30.90 -7.32 59.79
CA ARG A 2 30.33 -6.18 59.05
C ARG A 2 30.89 -5.99 57.62
N VAL A 3 32.14 -6.25 57.36
CA VAL A 3 32.83 -6.02 56.08
C VAL A 3 32.29 -6.93 54.98
N ASN A 4 31.91 -8.17 55.27
CA ASN A 4 31.34 -9.11 54.27
C ASN A 4 29.95 -8.74 53.79
N LYS A 5 29.15 -8.02 54.62
CA LYS A 5 27.81 -7.56 54.21
C LYS A 5 27.87 -6.40 53.22
N ILE A 6 28.85 -5.48 53.40
CA ILE A 6 29.03 -4.33 52.50
C ILE A 6 29.54 -4.79 51.14
N ARG A 7 30.52 -5.68 51.07
CA ARG A 7 30.99 -6.26 49.80
C ARG A 7 29.89 -7.02 49.04
N ARG A 8 29.07 -7.81 49.74
CA ARG A 8 27.92 -8.48 49.13
C ARG A 8 26.90 -7.49 48.55
N ARG A 9 26.57 -6.40 49.24
CA ARG A 9 25.68 -5.37 48.72
C ARG A 9 26.25 -4.67 47.48
N GLN A 10 27.53 -4.35 47.46
CA GLN A 10 28.18 -3.73 46.29
C GLN A 10 28.18 -4.65 45.07
N VAL A 11 28.42 -5.95 45.26
CA VAL A 11 28.38 -6.95 44.19
C VAL A 11 26.96 -7.10 43.62
N VAL A 12 25.91 -7.12 44.48
CA VAL A 12 24.54 -7.20 44.06
C VAL A 12 24.14 -5.94 43.29
N ILE A 13 24.51 -4.75 43.72
CA ILE A 13 24.23 -3.48 43.02
C ILE A 13 24.92 -3.47 41.65
N ALA A 14 26.19 -3.90 41.55
CA ALA A 14 26.91 -3.96 40.29
C ALA A 14 26.28 -4.95 39.31
N LEU A 15 25.80 -6.11 39.78
CA LEU A 15 25.10 -7.08 38.96
C LEU A 15 23.73 -6.55 38.44
N VAL A 16 22.99 -5.84 39.30
CA VAL A 16 21.71 -5.22 38.90
C VAL A 16 21.92 -4.16 37.82
N ILE A 17 22.93 -3.30 37.98
CA ILE A 17 23.27 -2.28 36.98
C ILE A 17 23.70 -2.93 35.67
N LEU A 18 24.46 -4.02 35.71
CA LEU A 18 24.88 -4.75 34.51
C LEU A 18 23.71 -5.39 33.80
N ILE A 19 22.77 -6.01 34.52
CA ILE A 19 21.57 -6.61 33.97
C ILE A 19 20.66 -5.55 33.33
N VAL A 20 20.46 -4.41 33.99
CA VAL A 20 19.68 -3.28 33.48
C VAL A 20 20.35 -2.69 32.22
N GLY A 21 21.66 -2.52 32.26
CA GLY A 21 22.44 -2.05 31.09
C GLY A 21 22.32 -2.99 29.88
N VAL A 22 22.43 -4.31 30.10
CA VAL A 22 22.25 -5.32 29.06
C VAL A 22 20.80 -5.34 28.52
N ALA A 23 19.81 -5.20 29.40
CA ALA A 23 18.40 -5.14 28.98
C ALA A 23 18.10 -3.88 28.15
N ILE A 24 18.64 -2.72 28.52
CA ILE A 24 18.51 -1.48 27.75
C ILE A 24 19.25 -1.61 26.41
N TRP A 25 20.45 -2.18 26.39
CA TRP A 25 21.21 -2.40 25.16
C TRP A 25 20.50 -3.40 24.22
N ALA A 26 19.97 -4.50 24.74
CA ALA A 26 19.20 -5.46 23.97
C ALA A 26 17.89 -4.87 23.42
N SER A 27 17.22 -3.97 24.15
CA SER A 27 16.02 -3.27 23.67
C SER A 27 16.31 -2.27 22.55
N GLN A 28 17.51 -1.74 22.46
CA GLN A 28 17.93 -0.85 21.35
C GLN A 28 18.31 -1.60 20.07
N ILE A 29 18.72 -2.88 20.18
CA ILE A 29 19.10 -3.71 19.02
C ILE A 29 17.86 -4.30 18.30
N SER A 30 16.70 -4.33 18.96
CA SER A 30 15.50 -5.05 18.48
C SER A 30 14.49 -4.19 17.70
N GLN A 31 14.84 -2.96 17.32
CA GLN A 31 13.98 -2.16 16.45
C GLN A 31 14.40 -2.43 15.00
N PRO A 32 13.59 -3.14 14.18
CA PRO A 32 13.84 -3.15 12.75
C PRO A 32 13.70 -1.71 12.24
N GLU A 33 14.73 -1.21 11.60
CA GLU A 33 14.72 0.16 11.04
C GLU A 33 13.57 0.34 10.05
N PRO A 34 12.61 1.25 10.29
CA PRO A 34 11.52 1.51 9.36
C PRO A 34 12.00 2.15 8.04
N GLN A 35 13.24 2.61 8.00
CA GLN A 35 13.80 3.45 6.92
C GLN A 35 14.10 2.70 5.63
N THR A 36 14.43 1.41 5.68
CA THR A 36 14.86 0.66 4.48
C THR A 36 13.70 0.30 3.56
N ILE A 37 12.53 0.03 4.10
CA ILE A 37 11.34 -0.33 3.30
C ILE A 37 10.75 0.91 2.63
N GLN A 38 10.76 2.06 3.29
CA GLN A 38 10.25 3.33 2.75
C GLN A 38 11.12 3.87 1.60
N THR A 39 12.44 3.80 1.73
CA THR A 39 13.39 4.24 0.68
C THR A 39 13.32 3.39 -0.59
N SER A 40 13.12 2.08 -0.46
CA SER A 40 12.95 1.19 -1.62
C SER A 40 11.64 1.47 -2.36
N THR A 41 10.54 1.63 -1.63
CA THR A 41 9.23 1.96 -2.20
C THR A 41 9.25 3.34 -2.86
N GLN A 42 9.85 4.34 -2.24
CA GLN A 42 9.98 5.68 -2.83
C GLN A 42 10.78 5.64 -4.14
N ARG A 43 11.90 4.91 -4.17
CA ARG A 43 12.72 4.76 -5.37
C ARG A 43 11.98 4.01 -6.47
N GLU A 44 11.19 3.00 -6.14
CA GLU A 44 10.32 2.28 -7.07
C GLU A 44 9.25 3.19 -7.67
N LEU A 45 8.62 4.04 -6.85
CA LEU A 45 7.52 4.90 -7.27
C LEU A 45 7.99 6.15 -8.04
N PHE A 46 9.06 6.79 -7.58
CA PHE A 46 9.45 8.13 -8.03
C PHE A 46 10.91 8.27 -8.47
N GLY A 47 11.73 7.24 -8.34
CA GLY A 47 13.16 7.33 -8.65
C GLY A 47 13.88 8.29 -7.69
N ALA A 48 14.44 9.38 -8.24
CA ALA A 48 15.11 10.42 -7.45
C ALA A 48 14.17 11.51 -6.91
N SER A 49 12.89 11.47 -7.29
CA SER A 49 11.87 12.44 -6.84
C SER A 49 11.18 11.92 -5.58
N ASN A 50 10.28 12.72 -5.00
CA ASN A 50 9.45 12.32 -3.88
C ASN A 50 7.97 12.66 -4.11
N ALA A 51 7.09 12.04 -3.33
CA ALA A 51 5.65 12.17 -3.50
C ALA A 51 5.16 13.62 -3.41
N LYS A 52 5.74 14.44 -2.52
CA LYS A 52 5.34 15.85 -2.37
C LYS A 52 5.64 16.64 -3.64
N SER A 53 6.86 16.54 -4.17
CA SER A 53 7.25 17.24 -5.39
C SER A 53 6.49 16.74 -6.62
N GLU A 54 6.12 15.46 -6.68
CA GLU A 54 5.31 14.92 -7.76
C GLU A 54 3.84 15.33 -7.66
N LEU A 55 3.28 15.47 -6.44
CA LEU A 55 1.93 15.99 -6.23
C LEU A 55 1.77 17.41 -6.75
N GLU A 56 2.78 18.27 -6.55
CA GLU A 56 2.73 19.67 -7.04
C GLU A 56 2.68 19.76 -8.57
N LYS A 57 3.15 18.76 -9.28
CA LYS A 57 3.11 18.69 -10.75
C LYS A 57 1.79 18.14 -11.30
N ILE A 58 0.88 17.65 -10.44
CA ILE A 58 -0.42 17.15 -10.87
C ILE A 58 -1.36 18.35 -11.05
N GLU A 59 -2.04 18.39 -12.20
CA GLU A 59 -3.03 19.40 -12.49
C GLU A 59 -4.22 19.30 -11.52
N VAL A 60 -4.76 20.46 -11.11
CA VAL A 60 -5.96 20.55 -10.26
C VAL A 60 -7.13 20.94 -11.11
N LYS A 61 -8.15 20.08 -11.19
CA LYS A 61 -9.41 20.31 -11.92
C LYS A 61 -10.60 19.71 -11.17
N GLY A 62 -11.80 20.18 -11.47
CA GLY A 62 -13.03 19.56 -11.02
C GLY A 62 -13.22 18.17 -11.64
N ARG A 63 -14.12 17.36 -11.06
CA ARG A 63 -14.52 16.06 -11.64
C ARG A 63 -15.23 16.28 -12.97
N ALA A 64 -14.80 15.57 -14.00
CA ALA A 64 -15.56 15.47 -15.24
C ALA A 64 -16.82 14.59 -15.03
N PRO A 65 -17.86 14.77 -15.89
CA PRO A 65 -19.05 13.91 -15.82
C PRO A 65 -18.69 12.42 -15.94
N LYS A 66 -19.41 11.58 -15.20
CA LYS A 66 -19.27 10.12 -15.26
C LYS A 66 -19.91 9.50 -16.51
N THR A 67 -20.54 10.29 -17.34
CA THR A 67 -21.22 9.86 -18.57
C THR A 67 -20.28 9.00 -19.43
N GLY A 68 -20.79 7.88 -19.95
CA GLY A 68 -20.01 6.95 -20.76
C GLY A 68 -19.07 6.02 -19.99
N TYR A 69 -18.97 6.15 -18.67
CA TYR A 69 -18.18 5.21 -17.87
C TYR A 69 -18.77 3.80 -17.90
N SER A 70 -17.92 2.85 -18.19
CA SER A 70 -18.11 1.44 -17.86
C SER A 70 -16.74 0.79 -17.64
N ARG A 71 -16.69 -0.30 -16.89
CA ARG A 71 -15.40 -1.04 -16.73
C ARG A 71 -14.84 -1.52 -18.06
N LYS A 72 -15.67 -1.77 -19.07
CA LYS A 72 -15.25 -2.17 -20.42
C LYS A 72 -14.41 -1.11 -21.13
N GLN A 73 -14.52 0.16 -20.75
CA GLN A 73 -13.63 1.22 -21.24
C GLN A 73 -12.15 1.02 -20.87
N PHE A 74 -11.87 0.15 -19.89
CA PHE A 74 -10.57 -0.19 -19.40
C PHE A 74 -10.13 -1.63 -19.76
N GLY A 75 -10.69 -2.21 -20.82
CA GLY A 75 -10.40 -3.55 -21.28
C GLY A 75 -11.44 -4.59 -20.83
N ASN A 76 -11.26 -5.82 -21.29
CA ASN A 76 -12.21 -6.93 -21.10
C ASN A 76 -11.79 -7.85 -19.94
N GLY A 77 -11.35 -7.29 -18.81
CA GLY A 77 -10.93 -8.03 -17.64
C GLY A 77 -9.41 -7.97 -17.41
N TRP A 78 -8.89 -8.97 -16.74
CA TRP A 78 -7.46 -9.00 -16.39
C TRP A 78 -6.60 -9.33 -17.60
N GLY A 79 -5.60 -8.49 -17.87
CA GLY A 79 -4.52 -8.77 -18.81
C GLY A 79 -3.62 -9.92 -18.35
N LYS A 80 -2.49 -10.11 -19.06
CA LYS A 80 -1.50 -11.14 -18.74
C LYS A 80 -0.11 -10.53 -18.60
N ILE A 81 0.66 -11.06 -17.64
CA ILE A 81 2.09 -10.81 -17.45
C ILE A 81 2.78 -12.17 -17.48
N ASN A 82 3.70 -12.39 -18.40
CA ASN A 82 4.43 -13.66 -18.57
C ASN A 82 3.48 -14.89 -18.67
N GLY A 83 2.36 -14.73 -19.37
CA GLY A 83 1.35 -15.79 -19.54
C GLY A 83 0.36 -15.94 -18.39
N CYS A 84 0.63 -15.40 -17.21
CA CYS A 84 -0.24 -15.45 -16.05
C CYS A 84 -1.20 -14.25 -16.01
N SER A 85 -2.43 -14.45 -15.54
CA SER A 85 -3.37 -13.34 -15.32
C SER A 85 -2.79 -12.31 -14.35
N VAL A 86 -2.94 -11.02 -14.65
CA VAL A 86 -2.51 -9.93 -13.76
C VAL A 86 -3.04 -10.13 -12.34
N ARG A 87 -4.29 -10.55 -12.18
CA ARG A 87 -4.85 -10.87 -10.86
C ARG A 87 -4.01 -11.88 -10.07
N GLU A 88 -3.57 -12.95 -10.72
CA GLU A 88 -2.78 -13.99 -10.08
C GLU A 88 -1.36 -13.50 -9.76
N VAL A 89 -0.77 -12.69 -10.64
CA VAL A 89 0.53 -12.05 -10.40
C VAL A 89 0.47 -11.15 -9.17
N ILE A 90 -0.59 -10.35 -9.01
CA ILE A 90 -0.76 -9.49 -7.84
C ILE A 90 -0.99 -10.31 -6.57
N LEU A 91 -1.81 -11.36 -6.62
CA LEU A 91 -1.99 -12.27 -5.47
C LEU A 91 -0.66 -12.90 -5.06
N ALA A 92 0.13 -13.42 -6.02
CA ALA A 92 1.43 -14.02 -5.73
C ALA A 92 2.45 -13.01 -5.17
N ARG A 93 2.36 -11.72 -5.58
CA ARG A 93 3.23 -10.66 -5.06
C ARG A 93 2.89 -10.28 -3.62
N ASP A 94 1.60 -10.21 -3.29
CA ASP A 94 1.10 -9.57 -2.06
C ASP A 94 0.81 -10.58 -0.93
N LEU A 95 0.68 -11.88 -1.24
CA LEU A 95 0.53 -12.92 -0.24
C LEU A 95 1.89 -13.52 0.13
N THR A 96 2.00 -13.97 1.38
CA THR A 96 3.08 -14.85 1.85
C THR A 96 2.58 -16.28 1.94
N ASP A 97 3.49 -17.25 2.00
CA ASP A 97 3.19 -18.69 2.10
C ASP A 97 2.20 -19.17 1.01
N GLU A 98 2.28 -18.57 -0.16
CA GLU A 98 1.38 -18.84 -1.26
C GLU A 98 1.62 -20.22 -1.89
N LYS A 99 0.53 -20.88 -2.22
CA LYS A 99 0.53 -22.10 -3.04
C LYS A 99 -0.01 -21.76 -4.42
N ILE A 100 0.80 -22.01 -5.44
CA ILE A 100 0.50 -21.69 -6.84
C ILE A 100 0.49 -22.98 -7.65
N ASP A 101 -0.51 -23.16 -8.52
CA ASP A 101 -0.56 -24.31 -9.43
C ASP A 101 0.18 -24.05 -10.75
N GLU A 102 0.30 -25.07 -11.58
CA GLU A 102 0.97 -25.02 -12.89
C GLU A 102 0.33 -24.03 -13.88
N LYS A 103 -0.90 -23.59 -13.61
CA LYS A 103 -1.64 -22.58 -14.41
C LYS A 103 -1.54 -21.17 -13.81
N CYS A 104 -0.55 -20.91 -12.96
CA CYS A 104 -0.33 -19.65 -12.23
C CYS A 104 -1.45 -19.29 -11.24
N ARG A 105 -2.39 -20.16 -10.90
CA ARG A 105 -3.46 -19.81 -9.98
C ARG A 105 -2.97 -19.91 -8.54
N VAL A 106 -3.09 -18.82 -7.79
CA VAL A 106 -2.82 -18.81 -6.35
C VAL A 106 -3.97 -19.55 -5.65
N LEU A 107 -3.67 -20.66 -5.01
CA LEU A 107 -4.64 -21.54 -4.34
C LEU A 107 -4.87 -21.15 -2.89
N SER A 108 -3.81 -20.75 -2.19
CA SER A 108 -3.86 -20.28 -0.80
C SER A 108 -2.69 -19.36 -0.51
N GLY A 109 -2.73 -18.67 0.62
CA GLY A 109 -1.67 -17.82 1.13
C GLY A 109 -2.16 -16.96 2.28
N VAL A 110 -1.29 -16.11 2.80
CA VAL A 110 -1.58 -15.20 3.91
C VAL A 110 -1.41 -13.77 3.43
N LEU A 111 -2.45 -12.96 3.55
CA LEU A 111 -2.40 -11.53 3.28
C LEU A 111 -2.23 -10.75 4.58
N ASN A 112 -1.15 -9.97 4.69
CA ASN A 112 -1.08 -8.88 5.66
C ASN A 112 -1.74 -7.66 5.01
N ASP A 113 -3.04 -7.51 5.25
CA ASP A 113 -3.85 -6.53 4.52
C ASP A 113 -3.39 -5.09 4.75
N PRO A 114 -3.00 -4.36 3.70
CA PRO A 114 -2.53 -3.00 3.84
C PRO A 114 -3.64 -2.02 4.25
N TYR A 115 -4.90 -2.31 3.96
CA TYR A 115 -6.00 -1.37 4.23
C TYR A 115 -6.47 -1.40 5.67
N THR A 116 -6.51 -2.56 6.29
CA THR A 116 -7.00 -2.73 7.67
C THR A 116 -5.88 -3.01 8.67
N GLY A 117 -4.72 -3.49 8.22
CA GLY A 117 -3.63 -3.99 9.05
C GLY A 117 -3.90 -5.39 9.62
N GLN A 118 -4.95 -6.07 9.16
CA GLN A 118 -5.31 -7.41 9.61
C GLN A 118 -4.60 -8.48 8.78
N THR A 119 -4.37 -9.64 9.39
CA THR A 119 -3.89 -10.82 8.69
C THR A 119 -5.07 -11.67 8.21
N ILE A 120 -5.14 -11.97 6.92
CA ILE A 120 -6.24 -12.68 6.28
C ILE A 120 -5.71 -13.97 5.65
N GLN A 121 -6.28 -15.10 6.05
CA GLN A 121 -6.03 -16.38 5.40
C GLN A 121 -6.83 -16.43 4.09
N PHE A 122 -6.10 -16.43 2.97
CA PHE A 122 -6.68 -16.60 1.65
C PHE A 122 -6.75 -18.09 1.29
N GLN A 123 -7.90 -18.52 0.83
CA GLN A 123 -8.10 -19.80 0.19
C GLN A 123 -9.02 -19.64 -1.01
N ARG A 124 -8.59 -20.13 -2.17
CA ARG A 124 -9.41 -20.10 -3.38
C ARG A 124 -10.67 -20.96 -3.19
N GLY A 125 -11.82 -20.44 -3.59
CA GLY A 125 -13.12 -21.10 -3.51
C GLY A 125 -14.25 -20.11 -3.34
N GLU A 126 -15.50 -20.56 -3.57
CA GLU A 126 -16.68 -19.68 -3.62
C GLU A 126 -16.91 -18.85 -2.36
N LYS A 127 -16.65 -19.43 -1.17
CA LYS A 127 -16.90 -18.78 0.11
C LYS A 127 -15.76 -17.88 0.60
N ASN A 128 -14.54 -18.05 0.09
CA ASN A 128 -13.34 -17.43 0.66
C ASN A 128 -12.63 -16.46 -0.31
N SER A 129 -12.79 -16.65 -1.61
CA SER A 129 -12.12 -15.79 -2.61
C SER A 129 -12.54 -14.32 -2.53
N SER A 130 -13.73 -14.03 -2.00
CA SER A 130 -14.24 -12.67 -1.81
C SER A 130 -13.60 -11.92 -0.63
N LYS A 131 -12.95 -12.64 0.31
CA LYS A 131 -12.26 -12.03 1.45
C LYS A 131 -11.03 -11.23 1.02
N VAL A 132 -10.36 -11.65 -0.06
CA VAL A 132 -9.23 -10.93 -0.65
C VAL A 132 -9.60 -10.55 -2.08
N GLN A 133 -9.61 -9.26 -2.34
CA GLN A 133 -9.89 -8.68 -3.64
C GLN A 133 -8.67 -7.95 -4.18
N ILE A 134 -8.58 -7.80 -5.51
CA ILE A 134 -7.61 -6.89 -6.11
C ILE A 134 -8.29 -5.55 -6.32
N ASP A 135 -7.79 -4.55 -5.62
CA ASP A 135 -8.23 -3.17 -5.74
C ASP A 135 -7.38 -2.39 -6.74
N HIS A 136 -8.00 -1.42 -7.40
CA HIS A 136 -7.33 -0.35 -8.11
C HIS A 136 -7.14 0.82 -7.15
N VAL A 137 -5.90 1.10 -6.72
CA VAL A 137 -5.55 2.17 -5.77
C VAL A 137 -6.11 3.53 -6.22
N VAL A 138 -6.00 3.82 -7.53
CA VAL A 138 -6.81 4.83 -8.20
C VAL A 138 -7.96 4.11 -8.88
N ALA A 139 -9.17 4.20 -8.31
CA ALA A 139 -10.35 3.51 -8.80
C ALA A 139 -10.65 3.90 -10.26
N LEU A 140 -11.03 2.93 -11.10
CA LEU A 140 -11.26 3.18 -12.54
C LEU A 140 -12.35 4.22 -12.78
N SER A 141 -13.39 4.26 -11.95
CA SER A 141 -14.45 5.27 -12.03
C SER A 141 -13.95 6.66 -11.61
N ASP A 142 -13.05 6.77 -10.63
CA ASP A 142 -12.40 8.02 -10.26
C ASP A 142 -11.45 8.48 -11.37
N ALA A 143 -10.62 7.57 -11.89
CA ALA A 143 -9.74 7.84 -13.02
C ALA A 143 -10.49 8.36 -14.24
N TRP A 144 -11.67 7.76 -14.57
CA TRP A 144 -12.53 8.22 -15.66
C TRP A 144 -12.90 9.68 -15.52
N GLN A 145 -13.34 10.09 -14.32
CA GLN A 145 -13.73 11.46 -14.01
C GLN A 145 -12.54 12.42 -13.84
N LYS A 146 -11.32 11.92 -13.86
CA LYS A 146 -10.10 12.71 -13.64
C LYS A 146 -9.06 12.51 -14.75
N GLY A 147 -9.50 12.32 -15.97
CA GLY A 147 -8.61 12.35 -17.15
C GLY A 147 -8.60 11.09 -17.99
N ALA A 148 -8.99 9.93 -17.47
CA ALA A 148 -8.94 8.70 -18.25
C ALA A 148 -9.90 8.69 -19.46
N GLN A 149 -10.87 9.60 -19.52
CA GLN A 149 -11.67 9.85 -20.71
C GLN A 149 -10.83 10.38 -21.88
N GLN A 150 -9.71 11.03 -21.62
CA GLN A 150 -8.88 11.75 -22.59
C GLN A 150 -7.69 10.92 -23.09
N ILE A 151 -7.39 9.80 -22.45
CA ILE A 151 -6.33 8.87 -22.89
C ILE A 151 -6.92 7.75 -23.77
N SER A 152 -6.06 7.12 -24.56
CA SER A 152 -6.50 6.07 -25.48
C SER A 152 -7.06 4.84 -24.77
N PRO A 153 -7.88 4.00 -25.44
CA PRO A 153 -8.33 2.74 -24.88
C PRO A 153 -7.18 1.84 -24.40
N GLU A 154 -6.08 1.82 -25.14
CA GLU A 154 -4.87 1.04 -24.81
C GLU A 154 -4.20 1.56 -23.53
N GLU A 155 -4.12 2.88 -23.34
CA GLU A 155 -3.61 3.48 -22.12
C GLU A 155 -4.54 3.21 -20.92
N ARG A 156 -5.87 3.22 -21.13
CA ARG A 156 -6.83 2.83 -20.08
C ARG A 156 -6.69 1.36 -19.69
N GLU A 157 -6.49 0.46 -20.64
CA GLU A 157 -6.24 -0.95 -20.35
C GLU A 157 -4.93 -1.14 -19.58
N LYS A 158 -3.86 -0.41 -19.94
CA LYS A 158 -2.60 -0.39 -19.19
C LYS A 158 -2.82 0.10 -17.76
N LEU A 159 -3.56 1.18 -17.56
CA LEU A 159 -3.90 1.71 -16.23
C LEU A 159 -4.64 0.66 -15.37
N ALA A 160 -5.58 -0.06 -15.96
CA ALA A 160 -6.34 -1.10 -15.26
C ALA A 160 -5.51 -2.34 -14.91
N ASN A 161 -4.43 -2.58 -15.63
CA ASN A 161 -3.55 -3.74 -15.44
C ASN A 161 -2.16 -3.36 -14.91
N ASP A 162 -1.95 -2.10 -14.54
CA ASP A 162 -0.67 -1.64 -13.97
C ASP A 162 -0.47 -2.22 -12.57
N PRO A 163 0.59 -3.03 -12.32
CA PRO A 163 0.86 -3.59 -11.00
C PRO A 163 1.00 -2.54 -9.90
N LEU A 164 1.42 -1.31 -10.24
CA LEU A 164 1.48 -0.19 -9.30
C LEU A 164 0.10 0.29 -8.85
N ASN A 165 -0.90 0.19 -9.73
CA ASN A 165 -2.29 0.54 -9.41
C ASN A 165 -3.05 -0.57 -8.70
N LEU A 166 -2.45 -1.74 -8.54
CA LEU A 166 -3.15 -2.93 -8.05
C LEU A 166 -2.59 -3.39 -6.70
N LEU A 167 -3.48 -3.73 -5.76
CA LEU A 167 -3.16 -4.31 -4.46
C LEU A 167 -4.16 -5.42 -4.11
N ALA A 168 -3.66 -6.51 -3.54
CA ALA A 168 -4.49 -7.46 -2.83
C ALA A 168 -4.89 -6.85 -1.48
N VAL A 169 -6.18 -6.82 -1.18
CA VAL A 169 -6.72 -6.12 -0.01
C VAL A 169 -7.93 -6.85 0.57
N ASP A 170 -8.31 -6.49 1.80
CA ASP A 170 -9.56 -6.91 2.43
C ASP A 170 -10.78 -6.56 1.57
N GLY A 171 -11.62 -7.55 1.30
CA GLY A 171 -12.80 -7.37 0.44
C GLY A 171 -13.80 -6.34 0.96
N PRO A 172 -14.23 -6.40 2.22
CA PRO A 172 -15.07 -5.38 2.86
C PRO A 172 -14.49 -3.97 2.80
N ALA A 173 -13.19 -3.79 3.09
CA ALA A 173 -12.54 -2.49 3.00
C ALA A 173 -12.50 -1.96 1.56
N ASN A 174 -12.26 -2.83 0.58
CA ASN A 174 -12.32 -2.47 -0.83
C ASN A 174 -13.73 -2.04 -1.27
N GLN A 175 -14.76 -2.75 -0.81
CA GLN A 175 -16.14 -2.38 -1.08
C GLN A 175 -16.50 -1.03 -0.43
N ALA A 176 -16.05 -0.77 0.80
CA ALA A 176 -16.25 0.50 1.47
C ALA A 176 -15.52 1.66 0.78
N LYS A 177 -14.35 1.41 0.17
CA LYS A 177 -13.63 2.39 -0.65
C LYS A 177 -14.43 2.75 -1.90
N GLY A 178 -14.97 1.77 -2.61
CA GLY A 178 -15.72 1.97 -3.86
C GLY A 178 -14.88 2.74 -4.90
N ASP A 179 -15.39 3.88 -5.37
CA ASP A 179 -14.68 4.80 -6.26
C ASP A 179 -14.13 6.05 -5.54
N GLY A 180 -13.94 5.95 -4.21
CA GLY A 180 -13.39 7.01 -3.39
C GLY A 180 -11.96 7.37 -3.73
N ASP A 181 -11.67 8.67 -3.70
CA ASP A 181 -10.33 9.25 -3.74
C ASP A 181 -9.79 9.54 -2.33
N ALA A 182 -8.59 10.11 -2.21
CA ALA A 182 -7.97 10.40 -0.92
C ALA A 182 -8.76 11.39 -0.03
N ALA A 183 -9.64 12.21 -0.62
CA ALA A 183 -10.49 13.12 0.13
C ALA A 183 -11.71 12.43 0.75
N THR A 184 -12.13 11.31 0.17
CA THR A 184 -13.38 10.64 0.55
C THR A 184 -13.15 9.31 1.25
N TRP A 185 -12.01 8.67 1.02
CA TRP A 185 -11.64 7.42 1.68
C TRP A 185 -10.13 7.28 1.85
N LEU A 186 -9.72 6.78 3.01
CA LEU A 186 -8.35 6.41 3.32
C LEU A 186 -8.33 5.09 4.08
N PRO A 187 -7.29 4.24 3.93
CA PRO A 187 -7.11 3.04 4.72
C PRO A 187 -7.28 3.30 6.23
N SER A 188 -7.97 2.41 6.95
CA SER A 188 -8.05 2.47 8.41
C SER A 188 -6.68 2.21 9.05
N ASN A 189 -5.82 1.43 8.39
CA ASN A 189 -4.43 1.24 8.72
C ASN A 189 -3.63 2.52 8.47
N LYS A 190 -3.53 3.37 9.49
CA LYS A 190 -2.87 4.68 9.40
C LYS A 190 -1.42 4.62 8.92
N PRO A 191 -0.57 3.66 9.37
CA PRO A 191 0.80 3.51 8.87
C PRO A 191 0.91 3.35 7.35
N PHE A 192 -0.07 2.73 6.71
CA PHE A 192 -0.05 2.51 5.26
C PHE A 192 -0.47 3.74 4.44
N ARG A 193 -1.07 4.76 5.04
CA ARG A 193 -1.60 5.93 4.31
C ARG A 193 -0.55 6.68 3.51
N CYS A 194 0.66 6.78 4.00
CA CYS A 194 1.77 7.41 3.28
C CYS A 194 2.04 6.68 1.95
N GLN A 195 2.20 5.37 2.01
CA GLN A 195 2.43 4.55 0.83
C GLN A 195 1.23 4.53 -0.10
N TYR A 196 0.01 4.51 0.44
CA TYR A 196 -1.23 4.56 -0.34
C TYR A 196 -1.33 5.86 -1.16
N VAL A 197 -1.11 7.01 -0.54
CA VAL A 197 -1.13 8.32 -1.20
C VAL A 197 0.00 8.44 -2.22
N ALA A 198 1.20 7.99 -1.88
CA ALA A 198 2.33 7.97 -2.80
C ALA A 198 2.04 7.15 -4.06
N ARG A 199 1.42 5.96 -3.93
CA ARG A 199 0.98 5.16 -5.08
C ARG A 199 -0.05 5.88 -5.94
N GLN A 200 -1.05 6.53 -5.33
CA GLN A 200 -2.05 7.31 -6.09
C GLN A 200 -1.38 8.43 -6.89
N ILE A 201 -0.44 9.15 -6.30
CA ILE A 201 0.31 10.21 -6.97
C ILE A 201 1.11 9.64 -8.15
N ALA A 202 1.84 8.56 -7.95
CA ALA A 202 2.64 7.91 -9.00
C ALA A 202 1.77 7.49 -10.19
N ILE A 203 0.61 6.88 -9.94
CA ILE A 203 -0.34 6.48 -10.98
C ILE A 203 -0.92 7.71 -11.70
N LYS A 204 -1.36 8.71 -10.96
CA LYS A 204 -1.92 9.92 -11.56
C LYS A 204 -0.88 10.65 -12.44
N ARG A 205 0.37 10.73 -12.00
CA ARG A 205 1.48 11.26 -12.80
C ARG A 205 1.73 10.43 -14.07
N ARG A 206 1.81 9.11 -13.93
CA ARG A 206 2.07 8.19 -15.06
C ARG A 206 1.03 8.30 -16.16
N TYR A 207 -0.24 8.39 -15.78
CA TYR A 207 -1.38 8.39 -16.71
C TYR A 207 -1.96 9.78 -16.97
N ARG A 208 -1.28 10.85 -16.56
CA ARG A 208 -1.70 12.24 -16.78
C ARG A 208 -3.12 12.52 -16.24
N LEU A 209 -3.46 11.90 -15.12
CA LEU A 209 -4.71 12.15 -14.43
C LEU A 209 -4.55 13.38 -13.53
N TRP A 210 -5.64 14.11 -13.31
CA TRP A 210 -5.66 15.24 -12.39
C TRP A 210 -6.20 14.87 -11.01
N VAL A 211 -6.14 15.80 -10.07
CA VAL A 211 -6.76 15.73 -8.74
C VAL A 211 -7.78 16.87 -8.60
N THR A 212 -8.76 16.69 -7.70
CA THR A 212 -9.56 17.81 -7.22
C THR A 212 -8.79 18.57 -6.14
N GLU A 213 -9.21 19.83 -5.86
CA GLU A 213 -8.61 20.62 -4.77
C GLU A 213 -8.70 19.87 -3.42
N ALA A 214 -9.87 19.29 -3.12
CA ALA A 214 -10.07 18.51 -1.90
C ALA A 214 -9.16 17.28 -1.83
N GLU A 215 -8.96 16.59 -2.96
CA GLU A 215 -8.06 15.43 -3.04
C GLU A 215 -6.60 15.86 -2.85
N LYS A 216 -6.16 16.94 -3.52
CA LYS A 216 -4.81 17.49 -3.35
C LYS A 216 -4.54 17.87 -1.89
N SER A 217 -5.47 18.58 -1.26
CA SER A 217 -5.37 18.98 0.15
C SER A 217 -5.28 17.76 1.08
N ALA A 218 -6.12 16.74 0.86
CA ALA A 218 -6.08 15.51 1.65
C ALA A 218 -4.75 14.76 1.49
N MET A 219 -4.24 14.63 0.27
CA MET A 219 -2.93 14.02 -0.01
C MET A 219 -1.81 14.78 0.68
N SER A 220 -1.77 16.11 0.56
CA SER A 220 -0.77 16.97 1.20
C SER A 220 -0.77 16.78 2.72
N GLY A 221 -1.96 16.82 3.36
CA GLY A 221 -2.08 16.63 4.81
C GLY A 221 -1.68 15.25 5.31
N ILE A 222 -1.71 14.21 4.45
CA ILE A 222 -1.10 12.90 4.77
C ILE A 222 0.41 12.98 4.64
N LEU A 223 0.93 13.51 3.52
CA LEU A 223 2.37 13.56 3.24
C LEU A 223 3.16 14.42 4.23
N GLU A 224 2.53 15.44 4.84
CA GLU A 224 3.15 16.24 5.91
C GLU A 224 3.51 15.41 7.16
N LYS A 225 2.78 14.33 7.39
CA LYS A 225 2.96 13.42 8.54
C LYS A 225 3.86 12.23 8.21
N CYS A 226 4.30 12.12 6.96
CA CYS A 226 5.14 11.02 6.52
C CYS A 226 6.62 11.39 6.70
N VAL A 227 7.37 10.47 7.28
CA VAL A 227 8.83 10.57 7.31
C VAL A 227 9.35 10.03 5.99
N GLU A 228 9.76 10.92 5.09
CA GLU A 228 10.34 10.64 3.77
C GLU A 228 9.54 9.64 2.89
N VAL A 229 8.50 10.13 2.22
CA VAL A 229 7.81 9.41 1.13
C VAL A 229 7.94 10.17 -0.18
#